data_9db0f8b07acfd28c72cfd831b4375f60
#
_entry.id   9db0f8b07acfd28c72cfd831b4375f60
#
_cell.length_a   1.000
_cell.length_b   1.000
_cell.length_c   1.000
_cell.angle_alpha   90.00
_cell.angle_beta   90.00
_cell.angle_gamma   90.00
#
_symmetry.space_group_name_H-M   'P 1'
#
loop_
_entity.id
_entity.type
_entity.pdbx_description
1 polymer ?
#
loop_
_entity_poly.entity_id
_entity_poly.type
_entity_poly.pdbx_seq_one_letter_code
_entity_poly.pdbx_strand_id
1 'polypeptide(L)'
;MQTYAQLSIKHCIDMIAPFETSDQRLQEGQLQFYQFMVSIYYSMYENPERFLVFPAPYEEYVMKSKQQATYKSKEKEHATDSRESTLRNTFQQAIQFYALFFYNLGVKCSGVDDDTGSLIISKEGYDDVLAQMNRLHGSIYNTERYRMLSEIGIGTKENTDSVHIVHRECKQAMKGLLYLCKAPDSKYRWMNFLRLDYKNAYSPIPTVDDICKTVPSKNVDMVKKLEENLLGMKIKKKVKPLRGIVSDFKWKVEYSYKGKNICGFYADNTYFMLCIYFNHFQNINEFAKILYEEDLGLFQWFKNQFPERLCKCPNNRRVYFGEEPRRICGLSNRAEIVNPDNEDIEKALYILRKYRKIDE
;
A
#
# COMPACT_ATOMS: atom_id res chain seq x y z
N MET A 1 16.13 -1.18 21.41
CA MET A 1 15.00 -0.36 20.89
C MET A 1 14.96 -0.60 19.38
N GLN A 2 13.81 -0.93 18.81
CA GLN A 2 13.69 -1.14 17.36
C GLN A 2 13.90 0.17 16.61
N THR A 3 14.68 0.13 15.54
CA THR A 3 14.85 1.28 14.64
C THR A 3 13.63 1.42 13.73
N TYR A 4 13.47 2.61 13.13
CA TYR A 4 12.41 2.81 12.13
C TYR A 4 12.57 1.88 10.91
N ALA A 5 13.82 1.55 10.54
CA ALA A 5 14.13 0.54 9.53
C ALA A 5 13.51 -0.81 9.90
N GLN A 6 13.82 -1.29 11.09
CA GLN A 6 13.30 -2.57 11.57
C GLN A 6 11.78 -2.60 11.63
N LEU A 7 11.14 -1.51 12.08
CA LEU A 7 9.67 -1.41 12.09
C LEU A 7 9.08 -1.49 10.68
N SER A 8 9.70 -0.82 9.70
CA SER A 8 9.23 -0.83 8.31
C SER A 8 9.44 -2.20 7.65
N ILE A 9 10.59 -2.85 7.91
CA ILE A 9 10.86 -4.20 7.39
C ILE A 9 9.91 -5.21 8.05
N LYS A 10 9.69 -5.08 9.36
CA LYS A 10 8.72 -5.93 10.08
C LYS A 10 7.32 -5.80 9.49
N HIS A 11 6.88 -4.59 9.14
CA HIS A 11 5.62 -4.40 8.44
C HIS A 11 5.56 -5.23 7.14
N CYS A 12 6.62 -5.23 6.34
CA CYS A 12 6.69 -6.06 5.13
C CYS A 12 6.60 -7.56 5.47
N ILE A 13 7.34 -8.03 6.47
CA ILE A 13 7.29 -9.42 6.93
C ILE A 13 5.88 -9.83 7.36
N ASP A 14 5.23 -9.00 8.17
CA ASP A 14 3.90 -9.28 8.71
C ASP A 14 2.80 -9.31 7.63
N MET A 15 3.06 -8.72 6.47
CA MET A 15 2.13 -8.72 5.33
C MET A 15 2.34 -9.90 4.36
N ILE A 16 3.39 -10.71 4.53
CA ILE A 16 3.59 -11.90 3.71
C ILE A 16 2.46 -12.89 3.97
N ALA A 17 1.88 -13.41 2.89
CA ALA A 17 0.83 -14.42 2.99
C ALA A 17 1.41 -15.75 3.52
N PRO A 18 0.65 -16.55 4.27
CA PRO A 18 1.04 -17.93 4.55
C PRO A 18 1.33 -18.68 3.25
N PHE A 19 2.36 -19.54 3.27
CA PHE A 19 2.67 -20.32 2.09
C PHE A 19 1.56 -21.35 1.83
N GLU A 20 0.87 -21.19 0.72
CA GLU A 20 -0.11 -22.13 0.18
C GLU A 20 0.16 -22.27 -1.33
N THR A 21 0.46 -23.48 -1.79
CA THR A 21 0.66 -23.72 -3.22
C THR A 21 -0.68 -23.69 -3.97
N SER A 22 -0.64 -23.15 -5.19
CA SER A 22 -1.76 -23.20 -6.13
C SER A 22 -1.60 -24.29 -7.21
N ASP A 23 -0.38 -24.82 -7.39
CA ASP A 23 -0.05 -25.91 -8.32
C ASP A 23 0.99 -26.83 -7.68
N GLN A 24 0.57 -28.05 -7.38
CA GLN A 24 1.41 -29.08 -6.77
C GLN A 24 2.69 -29.39 -7.58
N ARG A 25 2.63 -29.29 -8.90
CA ARG A 25 3.79 -29.54 -9.78
C ARG A 25 4.88 -28.49 -9.64
N LEU A 26 4.51 -27.27 -9.22
CA LEU A 26 5.42 -26.14 -9.03
C LEU A 26 5.72 -25.87 -7.55
N GLN A 27 5.21 -26.71 -6.64
CA GLN A 27 5.29 -26.50 -5.19
C GLN A 27 6.73 -26.27 -4.72
N GLU A 28 7.68 -27.08 -5.19
CA GLU A 28 9.07 -26.96 -4.77
C GLU A 28 9.66 -25.60 -5.17
N GLY A 29 9.48 -25.17 -6.42
CA GLY A 29 9.95 -23.87 -6.90
C GLY A 29 9.28 -22.71 -6.17
N GLN A 30 7.98 -22.81 -5.94
CA GLN A 30 7.23 -21.82 -5.18
C GLN A 30 7.75 -21.71 -3.74
N LEU A 31 7.96 -22.85 -3.06
CA LEU A 31 8.48 -22.89 -1.70
C LEU A 31 9.89 -22.33 -1.61
N GLN A 32 10.78 -22.71 -2.54
CA GLN A 32 12.17 -22.24 -2.56
C GLN A 32 12.22 -20.71 -2.74
N PHE A 33 11.45 -20.15 -3.68
CA PHE A 33 11.43 -18.69 -3.86
C PHE A 33 10.78 -17.98 -2.67
N TYR A 34 9.71 -18.54 -2.11
CA TYR A 34 9.08 -18.02 -0.90
C TYR A 34 10.09 -17.95 0.26
N GLN A 35 10.75 -19.05 0.57
CA GLN A 35 11.74 -19.11 1.65
C GLN A 35 12.92 -18.17 1.41
N PHE A 36 13.38 -18.06 0.16
CA PHE A 36 14.44 -17.15 -0.22
C PHE A 36 14.05 -15.68 0.04
N MET A 37 12.89 -15.24 -0.41
CA MET A 37 12.43 -13.86 -0.19
C MET A 37 12.18 -13.57 1.30
N VAL A 38 11.60 -14.52 2.03
CA VAL A 38 11.40 -14.41 3.47
C VAL A 38 12.74 -14.27 4.19
N SER A 39 13.74 -15.08 3.82
CA SER A 39 15.08 -14.99 4.42
C SER A 39 15.75 -13.66 4.17
N ILE A 40 15.56 -13.03 2.99
CA ILE A 40 16.04 -11.67 2.70
C ILE A 40 15.42 -10.68 3.68
N TYR A 41 14.11 -10.71 3.89
CA TYR A 41 13.43 -9.77 4.79
C TYR A 41 13.87 -9.97 6.26
N TYR A 42 14.03 -11.20 6.73
CA TYR A 42 14.54 -11.45 8.08
C TYR A 42 16.01 -11.01 8.23
N SER A 43 16.87 -11.35 7.28
CA SER A 43 18.28 -10.90 7.30
C SER A 43 18.39 -9.37 7.24
N MET A 44 17.51 -8.73 6.47
CA MET A 44 17.40 -7.26 6.41
C MET A 44 16.90 -6.67 7.74
N TYR A 45 15.98 -7.34 8.43
CA TYR A 45 15.48 -6.93 9.74
C TYR A 45 16.57 -7.00 10.80
N GLU A 46 17.37 -8.08 10.78
CA GLU A 46 18.48 -8.26 11.71
C GLU A 46 19.64 -7.28 11.44
N ASN A 47 19.95 -7.03 10.18
CA ASN A 47 21.07 -6.20 9.76
C ASN A 47 20.68 -5.23 8.62
N PRO A 48 19.88 -4.20 8.89
CA PRO A 48 19.40 -3.29 7.84
C PRO A 48 20.52 -2.61 7.06
N GLU A 49 21.60 -2.23 7.74
CA GLU A 49 22.74 -1.54 7.12
C GLU A 49 23.48 -2.40 6.10
N ARG A 50 23.58 -3.71 6.34
CA ARG A 50 24.18 -4.65 5.39
C ARG A 50 23.43 -4.65 4.05
N PHE A 51 22.11 -4.45 4.09
CA PHE A 51 21.26 -4.36 2.92
C PHE A 51 21.09 -2.92 2.40
N LEU A 52 21.91 -2.00 2.92
CA LEU A 52 21.88 -0.58 2.54
C LEU A 52 20.50 0.07 2.79
N VAL A 53 19.81 -0.42 3.79
CA VAL A 53 18.65 0.22 4.39
C VAL A 53 19.17 1.01 5.57
N PHE A 54 19.63 2.23 5.31
CA PHE A 54 20.23 3.05 6.35
C PHE A 54 19.19 3.57 7.31
N PRO A 55 19.22 3.15 8.58
CA PRO A 55 18.44 3.77 9.61
C PRO A 55 19.16 5.03 10.06
N ALA A 56 19.03 6.15 9.36
CA ALA A 56 19.25 7.37 10.12
C ALA A 56 18.22 7.36 11.25
N PRO A 57 18.58 7.79 12.46
CA PRO A 57 17.62 7.92 13.53
C PRO A 57 16.41 8.69 13.01
N TYR A 58 15.21 8.18 13.26
CA TYR A 58 13.98 8.80 12.78
C TYR A 58 13.94 10.29 13.12
N GLU A 59 14.43 10.65 14.32
CA GLU A 59 14.57 12.02 14.78
C GLU A 59 15.47 12.87 13.87
N GLU A 60 16.56 12.32 13.35
CA GLU A 60 17.46 13.05 12.47
C GLU A 60 16.80 13.35 11.12
N TYR A 61 16.04 12.43 10.56
CA TYR A 61 15.24 12.66 9.35
C TYR A 61 14.16 13.71 9.59
N VAL A 62 13.44 13.61 10.71
CA VAL A 62 12.41 14.59 11.09
C VAL A 62 13.01 15.97 11.31
N MET A 63 14.16 16.07 11.97
CA MET A 63 14.85 17.36 12.19
C MET A 63 15.37 17.97 10.90
N LYS A 64 16.03 17.21 10.03
CA LYS A 64 16.47 17.68 8.71
C LYS A 64 15.28 18.12 7.84
N SER A 65 14.17 17.39 7.89
CA SER A 65 12.94 17.73 7.21
C SER A 65 12.35 19.06 7.72
N LYS A 66 12.29 19.26 9.04
CA LYS A 66 11.82 20.50 9.68
C LYS A 66 12.71 21.70 9.34
N GLN A 67 14.04 21.54 9.39
CA GLN A 67 14.98 22.60 9.04
C GLN A 67 14.86 23.03 7.57
N GLN A 68 14.67 22.11 6.65
CA GLN A 68 14.44 22.42 5.24
C GLN A 68 13.05 23.05 4.99
N ALA A 69 12.05 22.75 5.84
CA ALA A 69 10.74 23.34 5.77
C ALA A 69 10.72 24.80 6.20
N THR A 70 11.42 25.14 7.27
CA THR A 70 11.54 26.53 7.77
C THR A 70 12.22 27.46 6.79
N TYR A 71 13.13 26.95 5.94
CA TYR A 71 13.81 27.74 4.92
C TYR A 71 12.93 28.12 3.73
N LYS A 72 11.94 27.28 3.38
CA LYS A 72 11.09 27.47 2.16
C LYS A 72 9.72 28.09 2.38
N SER A 73 9.19 28.13 3.57
CA SER A 73 7.93 28.82 3.85
C SER A 73 7.73 29.12 5.33
N LYS A 74 7.70 30.38 5.67
CA LYS A 74 7.27 30.88 6.99
C LYS A 74 5.77 30.60 7.30
N GLU A 75 5.02 29.92 6.41
CA GLU A 75 3.57 29.82 6.50
C GLU A 75 2.97 28.40 6.53
N LYS A 76 3.76 27.31 6.65
CA LYS A 76 3.16 25.97 6.49
C LYS A 76 3.65 24.93 7.50
N GLU A 77 2.96 24.79 8.62
CA GLU A 77 2.98 23.60 9.46
C GLU A 77 2.69 22.30 8.65
N HIS A 78 1.86 22.40 7.60
CA HIS A 78 1.54 21.27 6.70
C HIS A 78 2.65 20.86 5.72
N ALA A 79 3.67 21.67 5.50
CA ALA A 79 4.80 21.28 4.65
C ALA A 79 5.70 20.20 5.29
N THR A 80 5.59 20.01 6.59
CA THR A 80 6.34 19.02 7.35
C THR A 80 5.89 17.61 6.99
N ASP A 81 4.58 17.37 6.87
CA ASP A 81 4.01 16.06 6.57
C ASP A 81 4.40 15.54 5.17
N SER A 82 4.44 16.43 4.17
CA SER A 82 4.79 16.01 2.80
C SER A 82 6.26 15.61 2.67
N ARG A 83 7.16 16.23 3.43
CA ARG A 83 8.59 15.92 3.41
C ARG A 83 8.94 14.70 4.24
N GLU A 84 8.31 14.53 5.37
CA GLU A 84 8.39 13.31 6.15
C GLU A 84 7.91 12.12 5.32
N SER A 85 6.80 12.27 4.59
CA SER A 85 6.31 11.28 3.64
C SER A 85 7.34 11.00 2.53
N THR A 86 8.02 12.02 1.98
CA THR A 86 9.05 11.83 0.96
C THR A 86 10.26 11.07 1.50
N LEU A 87 10.71 11.38 2.71
CA LEU A 87 11.81 10.67 3.36
C LEU A 87 11.46 9.21 3.66
N ARG A 88 10.25 8.96 4.15
CA ARG A 88 9.72 7.60 4.34
C ARG A 88 9.68 6.84 3.02
N ASN A 89 9.26 7.48 1.92
CA ASN A 89 9.23 6.89 0.60
C ASN A 89 10.62 6.45 0.14
N THR A 90 11.61 7.33 0.26
CA THR A 90 13.01 7.03 -0.10
C THR A 90 13.52 5.80 0.66
N PHE A 91 13.22 5.75 1.93
CA PHE A 91 13.62 4.67 2.82
C PHE A 91 12.92 3.35 2.46
N GLN A 92 11.62 3.37 2.21
CA GLN A 92 10.88 2.18 1.82
C GLN A 92 11.26 1.66 0.43
N GLN A 93 11.68 2.54 -0.48
CA GLN A 93 12.28 2.13 -1.76
C GLN A 93 13.56 1.32 -1.56
N ALA A 94 14.39 1.67 -0.57
CA ALA A 94 15.56 0.88 -0.22
C ALA A 94 15.17 -0.53 0.27
N ILE A 95 14.13 -0.64 1.10
CA ILE A 95 13.60 -1.93 1.55
C ILE A 95 13.06 -2.75 0.37
N GLN A 96 12.32 -2.12 -0.52
CA GLN A 96 11.67 -2.80 -1.66
C GLN A 96 12.61 -3.08 -2.84
N PHE A 97 13.86 -2.59 -2.81
CA PHE A 97 14.79 -2.76 -3.92
C PHE A 97 14.89 -4.22 -4.39
N TYR A 98 15.06 -5.15 -3.46
CA TYR A 98 15.25 -6.56 -3.79
C TYR A 98 13.99 -7.18 -4.40
N ALA A 99 12.83 -6.91 -3.81
CA ALA A 99 11.56 -7.37 -4.35
C ALA A 99 11.30 -6.80 -5.75
N LEU A 100 11.56 -5.51 -5.93
CA LEU A 100 11.36 -4.82 -7.20
C LEU A 100 12.31 -5.35 -8.30
N PHE A 101 13.55 -5.63 -7.94
CA PHE A 101 14.52 -6.23 -8.85
C PHE A 101 14.03 -7.57 -9.38
N PHE A 102 13.68 -8.51 -8.49
CA PHE A 102 13.15 -9.82 -8.88
C PHE A 102 11.85 -9.73 -9.67
N TYR A 103 10.93 -8.85 -9.26
CA TYR A 103 9.69 -8.65 -10.00
C TYR A 103 9.95 -8.20 -11.44
N ASN A 104 10.79 -7.20 -11.64
CA ASN A 104 11.11 -6.69 -12.96
C ASN A 104 11.80 -7.75 -13.83
N LEU A 105 12.72 -8.53 -13.26
CA LEU A 105 13.32 -9.68 -13.95
C LEU A 105 12.26 -10.69 -14.38
N GLY A 106 11.41 -11.12 -13.47
CA GLY A 106 10.38 -12.12 -13.75
C GLY A 106 9.31 -11.65 -14.74
N VAL A 107 8.98 -10.36 -14.76
CA VAL A 107 8.05 -9.79 -15.76
C VAL A 107 8.68 -9.77 -17.16
N LYS A 108 9.97 -9.42 -17.27
CA LYS A 108 10.69 -9.24 -18.54
C LYS A 108 11.36 -10.50 -19.09
N CYS A 109 11.52 -11.54 -18.27
CA CYS A 109 12.15 -12.78 -18.72
C CYS A 109 11.32 -13.51 -19.78
N SER A 110 11.99 -14.29 -20.62
CA SER A 110 11.38 -15.18 -21.60
C SER A 110 10.90 -16.50 -20.97
N GLY A 111 11.57 -16.99 -19.93
CA GLY A 111 11.24 -18.23 -19.25
C GLY A 111 12.30 -18.65 -18.25
N VAL A 112 12.22 -19.93 -17.84
CA VAL A 112 13.21 -20.61 -17.02
C VAL A 112 13.74 -21.81 -17.79
N ASP A 113 15.05 -21.99 -17.80
CA ASP A 113 15.72 -23.16 -18.32
C ASP A 113 15.46 -24.36 -17.37
N ASP A 114 14.89 -25.43 -17.88
CA ASP A 114 14.47 -26.57 -17.06
C ASP A 114 15.66 -27.36 -16.47
N ASP A 115 16.80 -27.41 -17.19
CA ASP A 115 17.96 -28.17 -16.77
C ASP A 115 18.76 -27.46 -15.67
N THR A 116 18.95 -26.16 -15.83
CA THR A 116 19.75 -25.35 -14.91
C THR A 116 18.94 -24.62 -13.85
N GLY A 117 17.62 -24.50 -14.04
CA GLY A 117 16.74 -23.69 -13.20
C GLY A 117 16.99 -22.17 -13.34
N SER A 118 17.74 -21.74 -14.35
CA SER A 118 18.06 -20.33 -14.54
C SER A 118 16.95 -19.57 -15.23
N LEU A 119 16.68 -18.36 -14.76
CA LEU A 119 15.80 -17.39 -15.44
C LEU A 119 16.52 -16.86 -16.67
N ILE A 120 15.86 -16.90 -17.85
CA ILE A 120 16.42 -16.41 -19.11
C ILE A 120 15.80 -15.05 -19.43
N ILE A 121 16.62 -14.05 -19.62
CA ILE A 121 16.20 -12.71 -20.03
C ILE A 121 17.07 -12.22 -21.19
N SER A 122 16.48 -11.54 -22.17
CA SER A 122 17.28 -10.90 -23.23
C SER A 122 18.21 -9.83 -22.63
N LYS A 123 19.34 -9.57 -23.29
CA LYS A 123 20.29 -8.54 -22.84
C LYS A 123 19.63 -7.17 -22.76
N GLU A 124 18.85 -6.78 -23.77
CA GLU A 124 18.05 -5.56 -23.76
C GLU A 124 17.07 -5.51 -22.58
N GLY A 125 16.34 -6.62 -22.31
CA GLY A 125 15.42 -6.72 -21.19
C GLY A 125 16.10 -6.58 -19.83
N TYR A 126 17.32 -7.13 -19.71
CA TYR A 126 18.12 -7.00 -18.50
C TYR A 126 18.62 -5.56 -18.29
N ASP A 127 19.14 -4.92 -19.36
CA ASP A 127 19.56 -3.52 -19.33
C ASP A 127 18.40 -2.58 -18.97
N ASP A 128 17.22 -2.85 -19.48
CA ASP A 128 15.99 -2.14 -19.10
C ASP A 128 15.66 -2.29 -17.60
N VAL A 129 15.83 -3.50 -17.03
CA VAL A 129 15.65 -3.70 -15.59
C VAL A 129 16.64 -2.85 -14.81
N LEU A 130 17.94 -2.89 -15.17
CA LEU A 130 18.96 -2.09 -14.50
C LEU A 130 18.67 -0.58 -14.63
N ALA A 131 18.29 -0.11 -15.82
CA ALA A 131 17.91 1.28 -16.05
C ALA A 131 16.71 1.70 -15.20
N GLN A 132 15.72 0.83 -15.04
CA GLN A 132 14.55 1.08 -14.21
C GLN A 132 14.92 1.15 -12.72
N MET A 133 15.78 0.26 -12.23
CA MET A 133 16.28 0.27 -10.85
C MET A 133 17.10 1.54 -10.57
N ASN A 134 17.86 2.03 -11.53
CA ASN A 134 18.68 3.24 -11.38
C ASN A 134 17.87 4.54 -11.33
N ARG A 135 16.56 4.50 -11.63
CA ARG A 135 15.64 5.65 -11.45
C ARG A 135 15.05 5.74 -10.04
N LEU A 136 15.29 4.75 -9.19
CA LEU A 136 14.77 4.75 -7.82
C LEU A 136 15.57 5.73 -6.94
N HIS A 137 14.92 6.28 -5.93
CA HIS A 137 15.60 7.05 -4.90
C HIS A 137 16.67 6.20 -4.20
N GLY A 138 17.81 6.78 -3.93
CA GLY A 138 18.94 6.05 -3.33
C GLY A 138 19.67 5.12 -4.31
N SER A 139 19.50 5.33 -5.63
CA SER A 139 20.19 4.55 -6.68
C SER A 139 21.72 4.59 -6.61
N ILE A 140 22.29 5.58 -5.94
CA ILE A 140 23.76 5.67 -5.69
C ILE A 140 24.29 4.43 -4.95
N TYR A 141 23.44 3.70 -4.24
CA TYR A 141 23.80 2.47 -3.52
C TYR A 141 23.55 1.21 -4.35
N ASN A 142 23.09 1.32 -5.59
CA ASN A 142 22.69 0.14 -6.37
C ASN A 142 23.87 -0.80 -6.66
N THR A 143 25.07 -0.28 -6.92
CA THR A 143 26.27 -1.11 -7.12
C THR A 143 26.47 -2.07 -5.95
N GLU A 144 26.38 -1.54 -4.74
CA GLU A 144 26.54 -2.35 -3.52
C GLU A 144 25.37 -3.30 -3.30
N ARG A 145 24.13 -2.88 -3.66
CA ARG A 145 22.95 -3.75 -3.59
C ARG A 145 23.03 -4.91 -4.58
N TYR A 146 23.57 -4.69 -5.78
CA TYR A 146 23.83 -5.78 -6.74
C TYR A 146 24.92 -6.74 -6.20
N ARG A 147 25.97 -6.21 -5.54
CA ARG A 147 26.95 -7.06 -4.86
C ARG A 147 26.27 -7.89 -3.76
N MET A 148 25.39 -7.28 -2.98
CA MET A 148 24.61 -8.00 -1.97
C MET A 148 23.76 -9.11 -2.57
N LEU A 149 23.14 -8.91 -3.74
CA LEU A 149 22.40 -9.99 -4.44
C LEU A 149 23.31 -11.19 -4.72
N SER A 150 24.57 -10.96 -5.12
CA SER A 150 25.53 -12.04 -5.30
C SER A 150 25.89 -12.74 -3.98
N GLU A 151 26.02 -11.99 -2.88
CA GLU A 151 26.30 -12.57 -1.55
C GLU A 151 25.17 -13.46 -1.04
N ILE A 152 23.92 -13.11 -1.32
CA ILE A 152 22.74 -13.92 -0.96
C ILE A 152 22.42 -15.04 -1.96
N GLY A 153 23.34 -15.38 -2.85
CA GLY A 153 23.28 -16.56 -3.69
C GLY A 153 22.83 -16.32 -5.13
N ILE A 154 22.56 -15.10 -5.56
CA ILE A 154 22.21 -14.83 -6.96
C ILE A 154 23.45 -14.82 -7.83
N GLY A 155 23.44 -15.67 -8.86
CA GLY A 155 24.44 -15.70 -9.91
C GLY A 155 23.91 -15.24 -11.24
N THR A 156 24.75 -14.57 -12.02
CA THR A 156 24.44 -14.16 -13.38
C THR A 156 25.48 -14.74 -14.35
N LYS A 157 25.02 -15.22 -15.50
CA LYS A 157 25.89 -15.66 -16.61
C LYS A 157 25.41 -14.98 -17.88
N GLU A 158 26.27 -14.21 -18.47
CA GLU A 158 25.98 -13.55 -19.74
C GLU A 158 26.34 -14.48 -20.92
N ASN A 159 25.43 -14.58 -21.88
CA ASN A 159 25.64 -15.14 -23.20
C ASN A 159 25.58 -13.99 -24.23
N THR A 160 25.69 -14.31 -25.54
CA THR A 160 25.69 -13.31 -26.58
C THR A 160 24.44 -12.42 -26.57
N ASP A 161 23.24 -13.03 -26.44
CA ASP A 161 21.96 -12.33 -26.61
C ASP A 161 21.08 -12.40 -25.32
N SER A 162 21.57 -13.08 -24.28
CA SER A 162 20.78 -13.32 -23.07
C SER A 162 21.64 -13.29 -21.80
N VAL A 163 20.97 -13.03 -20.69
CA VAL A 163 21.49 -13.15 -19.35
C VAL A 163 20.73 -14.25 -18.63
N HIS A 164 21.46 -15.18 -18.06
CA HIS A 164 20.92 -16.26 -17.24
C HIS A 164 21.12 -15.94 -15.75
N ILE A 165 20.03 -15.98 -15.00
CA ILE A 165 20.04 -15.66 -13.56
C ILE A 165 19.63 -16.89 -12.79
N VAL A 166 20.43 -17.28 -11.80
CA VAL A 166 20.23 -18.48 -11.00
C VAL A 166 20.43 -18.18 -9.52
N HIS A 167 19.71 -18.90 -8.67
CA HIS A 167 20.07 -18.99 -7.26
C HIS A 167 20.97 -20.21 -7.06
N ARG A 168 22.16 -20.01 -6.48
CA ARG A 168 23.20 -21.05 -6.38
C ARG A 168 22.75 -22.30 -5.59
N GLU A 169 21.95 -22.10 -4.54
CA GLU A 169 21.48 -23.17 -3.66
C GLU A 169 20.04 -23.59 -3.99
N CYS A 170 19.15 -22.63 -4.22
CA CYS A 170 17.72 -22.86 -4.48
C CYS A 170 17.47 -22.96 -5.98
N LYS A 171 17.84 -24.06 -6.61
CA LYS A 171 17.83 -24.24 -8.08
C LYS A 171 16.44 -24.06 -8.72
N GLN A 172 15.37 -24.36 -7.99
CA GLN A 172 14.01 -24.21 -8.51
C GLN A 172 13.36 -22.84 -8.18
N ALA A 173 14.06 -21.99 -7.41
CA ALA A 173 13.49 -20.71 -6.97
C ALA A 173 13.00 -19.82 -8.13
N MET A 174 13.71 -19.81 -9.27
CA MET A 174 13.33 -19.00 -10.42
C MET A 174 12.01 -19.45 -11.08
N LYS A 175 11.60 -20.71 -10.94
CA LYS A 175 10.28 -21.20 -11.33
C LYS A 175 9.18 -20.59 -10.45
N GLY A 176 9.43 -20.50 -9.14
CA GLY A 176 8.52 -19.83 -8.20
C GLY A 176 8.39 -18.33 -8.45
N LEU A 177 9.51 -17.66 -8.73
CA LEU A 177 9.53 -16.27 -9.18
C LEU A 177 8.67 -16.08 -10.43
N LEU A 178 8.94 -16.90 -11.46
CA LEU A 178 8.24 -16.81 -12.75
C LEU A 178 6.74 -16.98 -12.59
N TYR A 179 6.29 -17.91 -11.74
CA TYR A 179 4.87 -18.14 -11.48
C TYR A 179 4.17 -16.86 -11.01
N LEU A 180 4.71 -16.14 -10.03
CA LEU A 180 4.12 -14.90 -9.53
C LEU A 180 4.14 -13.77 -10.58
N CYS A 181 5.22 -13.69 -11.37
CA CYS A 181 5.41 -12.62 -12.34
C CYS A 181 4.62 -12.81 -13.64
N LYS A 182 4.31 -14.06 -14.01
CA LYS A 182 3.48 -14.40 -15.19
C LYS A 182 1.99 -14.51 -14.89
N ALA A 183 1.59 -14.31 -13.64
CA ALA A 183 0.19 -14.11 -13.29
C ALA A 183 -0.43 -13.00 -14.17
N PRO A 184 -1.76 -13.05 -14.43
CA PRO A 184 -2.41 -12.08 -15.31
C PRO A 184 -2.04 -10.64 -14.96
N ASP A 185 -1.77 -9.81 -15.97
CA ASP A 185 -1.44 -8.40 -15.76
C ASP A 185 -2.65 -7.66 -15.19
N SER A 186 -2.64 -7.52 -13.89
CA SER A 186 -3.69 -6.89 -13.12
C SER A 186 -3.07 -5.94 -12.11
N LYS A 187 -3.92 -5.05 -11.58
CA LYS A 187 -3.52 -4.18 -10.47
C LYS A 187 -3.13 -4.94 -9.19
N TYR A 188 -3.40 -6.25 -9.11
CA TYR A 188 -3.10 -7.10 -7.95
C TYR A 188 -1.80 -7.87 -8.10
N ARG A 189 -1.27 -8.05 -9.32
CA ARG A 189 -0.07 -8.85 -9.58
C ARG A 189 1.12 -8.41 -8.71
N TRP A 190 1.40 -7.11 -8.67
CA TRP A 190 2.46 -6.56 -7.82
C TRP A 190 2.20 -6.79 -6.32
N MET A 191 0.97 -6.57 -5.85
CA MET A 191 0.61 -6.82 -4.46
C MET A 191 0.74 -8.30 -4.09
N ASN A 192 0.28 -9.21 -4.93
CA ASN A 192 0.41 -10.65 -4.71
C ASN A 192 1.89 -11.08 -4.72
N PHE A 193 2.70 -10.47 -5.60
CA PHE A 193 4.15 -10.70 -5.62
C PHE A 193 4.81 -10.25 -4.31
N LEU A 194 4.54 -9.05 -3.83
CA LEU A 194 5.09 -8.53 -2.57
C LEU A 194 4.71 -9.40 -1.37
N ARG A 195 3.50 -9.91 -1.37
CA ARG A 195 2.98 -10.79 -0.31
C ARG A 195 3.39 -12.24 -0.47
N LEU A 196 4.08 -12.59 -1.56
CA LEU A 196 4.38 -13.98 -1.93
C LEU A 196 3.12 -14.88 -1.91
N ASP A 197 2.00 -14.31 -2.36
CA ASP A 197 0.68 -14.93 -2.30
C ASP A 197 0.45 -15.83 -3.51
N TYR A 198 0.99 -17.04 -3.47
CA TYR A 198 0.86 -18.03 -4.55
C TYR A 198 -0.58 -18.48 -4.75
N LYS A 199 -1.35 -18.60 -3.65
CA LYS A 199 -2.74 -19.02 -3.69
C LYS A 199 -3.62 -18.09 -4.51
N ASN A 200 -3.43 -16.78 -4.32
CA ASN A 200 -4.27 -15.76 -4.95
C ASN A 200 -3.64 -15.13 -6.20
N ALA A 201 -2.43 -15.57 -6.61
CA ALA A 201 -1.72 -14.96 -7.74
C ALA A 201 -2.56 -14.92 -9.03
N TYR A 202 -3.32 -15.96 -9.30
CA TYR A 202 -4.18 -16.10 -10.48
C TYR A 202 -5.66 -15.83 -10.19
N SER A 203 -6.00 -15.48 -8.96
CA SER A 203 -7.38 -15.12 -8.59
C SER A 203 -7.75 -13.73 -9.11
N PRO A 204 -8.95 -13.57 -9.69
CA PRO A 204 -9.29 -12.32 -10.37
C PRO A 204 -9.43 -11.12 -9.44
N ILE A 205 -9.97 -11.31 -8.22
CA ILE A 205 -10.24 -10.21 -7.27
C ILE A 205 -10.21 -10.74 -5.83
N PRO A 206 -9.39 -10.17 -4.93
CA PRO A 206 -9.44 -10.53 -3.51
C PRO A 206 -10.80 -10.17 -2.90
N THR A 207 -11.26 -11.06 -2.04
CA THR A 207 -12.46 -10.85 -1.22
C THR A 207 -12.14 -9.98 0.00
N VAL A 208 -13.17 -9.49 0.69
CA VAL A 208 -12.95 -8.80 1.97
C VAL A 208 -12.44 -9.77 3.03
N ASP A 209 -12.81 -11.05 2.97
CA ASP A 209 -12.25 -12.06 3.86
C ASP A 209 -10.73 -12.24 3.66
N ASP A 210 -10.23 -12.17 2.43
CA ASP A 210 -8.79 -12.18 2.16
C ASP A 210 -8.10 -10.93 2.73
N ILE A 211 -8.74 -9.78 2.65
CA ILE A 211 -8.27 -8.54 3.26
C ILE A 211 -8.27 -8.66 4.78
N CYS A 212 -9.31 -9.24 5.37
CA CYS A 212 -9.42 -9.44 6.82
C CYS A 212 -8.30 -10.30 7.41
N LYS A 213 -7.71 -11.20 6.62
CA LYS A 213 -6.52 -11.96 7.04
C LYS A 213 -5.28 -11.09 7.28
N THR A 214 -5.27 -9.88 6.74
CA THR A 214 -4.15 -8.94 6.88
C THR A 214 -4.43 -7.80 7.85
N VAL A 215 -5.64 -7.67 8.34
CA VAL A 215 -6.06 -6.61 9.27
C VAL A 215 -5.83 -7.08 10.72
N PRO A 216 -5.45 -6.21 11.65
CA PRO A 216 -5.38 -6.58 13.06
C PRO A 216 -6.68 -7.24 13.54
N SER A 217 -6.57 -8.36 14.26
CA SER A 217 -7.73 -9.20 14.64
C SER A 217 -8.85 -8.40 15.31
N LYS A 218 -8.51 -7.40 16.13
CA LYS A 218 -9.47 -6.50 16.79
C LYS A 218 -10.34 -5.69 15.82
N ASN A 219 -9.92 -5.53 14.58
CA ASN A 219 -10.62 -4.72 13.57
C ASN A 219 -11.43 -5.58 12.58
N VAL A 220 -11.27 -6.90 12.58
CA VAL A 220 -11.89 -7.80 11.60
C VAL A 220 -13.41 -7.71 11.64
N ASP A 221 -14.01 -7.79 12.82
CA ASP A 221 -15.47 -7.74 12.98
C ASP A 221 -16.04 -6.39 12.54
N MET A 222 -15.32 -5.30 12.79
CA MET A 222 -15.73 -3.96 12.33
C MET A 222 -15.70 -3.85 10.81
N VAL A 223 -14.67 -4.41 10.14
CA VAL A 223 -14.58 -4.44 8.68
C VAL A 223 -15.73 -5.23 8.08
N LYS A 224 -16.03 -6.42 8.63
CA LYS A 224 -17.15 -7.26 8.18
C LYS A 224 -18.50 -6.57 8.37
N LYS A 225 -18.73 -6.00 9.55
CA LYS A 225 -19.96 -5.25 9.86
C LYS A 225 -20.15 -4.06 8.92
N LEU A 226 -19.09 -3.31 8.66
CA LEU A 226 -19.13 -2.19 7.70
C LEU A 226 -19.52 -2.68 6.31
N GLU A 227 -18.90 -3.75 5.82
CA GLU A 227 -19.16 -4.30 4.50
C GLU A 227 -20.61 -4.80 4.36
N GLU A 228 -21.07 -5.62 5.28
CA GLU A 228 -22.43 -6.17 5.26
C GLU A 228 -23.48 -5.05 5.18
N ASN A 229 -23.32 -4.01 5.98
CA ASN A 229 -24.24 -2.87 5.97
C ASN A 229 -24.19 -2.08 4.65
N LEU A 230 -22.98 -1.83 4.11
CA LEU A 230 -22.83 -1.10 2.85
C LEU A 230 -23.38 -1.88 1.66
N LEU A 231 -23.15 -3.18 1.61
CA LEU A 231 -23.73 -4.05 0.56
C LEU A 231 -25.26 -4.12 0.66
N GLY A 232 -25.81 -4.17 1.87
CA GLY A 232 -27.25 -4.08 2.12
C GLY A 232 -27.88 -2.79 1.58
N MET A 233 -27.11 -1.72 1.46
CA MET A 233 -27.54 -0.46 0.84
C MET A 233 -27.44 -0.46 -0.70
N LYS A 234 -27.16 -1.59 -1.36
CA LYS A 234 -26.93 -1.70 -2.81
C LYS A 234 -25.82 -0.79 -3.35
N ILE A 235 -24.77 -0.57 -2.56
CA ILE A 235 -23.61 0.22 -2.90
C ILE A 235 -22.58 -0.68 -3.61
N LYS A 236 -22.00 -0.21 -4.72
CA LYS A 236 -21.01 -0.97 -5.49
C LYS A 236 -19.66 -0.95 -4.80
N LYS A 237 -19.06 -2.12 -4.62
CA LYS A 237 -17.72 -2.32 -4.05
C LYS A 237 -16.63 -2.38 -5.13
N LYS A 238 -15.47 -1.82 -4.82
CA LYS A 238 -14.24 -1.96 -5.61
C LYS A 238 -13.02 -2.12 -4.70
N VAL A 239 -12.39 -3.27 -4.77
CA VAL A 239 -11.12 -3.53 -4.06
C VAL A 239 -9.96 -3.06 -4.92
N LYS A 240 -8.98 -2.42 -4.30
CA LYS A 240 -7.74 -1.99 -4.95
C LYS A 240 -6.55 -2.20 -4.01
N PRO A 241 -5.40 -2.66 -4.50
CA PRO A 241 -4.13 -2.40 -3.83
C PRO A 241 -3.82 -0.91 -3.97
N LEU A 242 -3.19 -0.30 -2.97
CA LEU A 242 -2.65 1.03 -3.16
C LEU A 242 -1.45 0.95 -4.09
N ARG A 243 -1.35 1.91 -4.99
CA ARG A 243 -0.19 2.09 -5.86
C ARG A 243 0.68 3.18 -5.27
N GLY A 244 1.85 2.82 -4.83
CA GLY A 244 2.84 3.74 -4.30
C GLY A 244 3.74 2.99 -3.33
N ILE A 245 5.01 3.26 -3.37
CA ILE A 245 6.05 2.48 -2.69
C ILE A 245 5.79 2.35 -1.19
N VAL A 246 5.25 3.39 -0.56
CA VAL A 246 4.92 3.41 0.87
C VAL A 246 3.67 2.62 1.22
N SER A 247 2.81 2.37 0.25
CA SER A 247 1.45 1.87 0.47
C SER A 247 1.18 0.55 -0.26
N ASP A 248 2.20 -0.06 -0.87
CA ASP A 248 2.04 -1.23 -1.71
C ASP A 248 1.53 -2.47 -0.95
N PHE A 249 1.70 -2.47 0.36
CA PHE A 249 1.17 -3.53 1.24
C PHE A 249 -0.20 -3.21 1.83
N LYS A 250 -0.87 -2.15 1.40
CA LYS A 250 -2.17 -1.75 1.92
C LYS A 250 -3.29 -2.06 0.95
N TRP A 251 -4.42 -2.46 1.51
CA TRP A 251 -5.66 -2.60 0.79
C TRP A 251 -6.48 -1.32 0.87
N LYS A 252 -7.12 -0.96 -0.25
CA LYS A 252 -8.15 0.06 -0.32
C LYS A 252 -9.42 -0.54 -0.85
N VAL A 253 -10.50 -0.45 -0.07
CA VAL A 253 -11.83 -0.82 -0.52
C VAL A 253 -12.65 0.45 -0.68
N GLU A 254 -13.23 0.66 -1.86
CA GLU A 254 -14.07 1.81 -2.17
C GLU A 254 -15.50 1.35 -2.40
N TYR A 255 -16.43 2.12 -1.88
CA TYR A 255 -17.86 1.92 -2.03
C TYR A 255 -18.45 3.12 -2.76
N SER A 256 -19.18 2.84 -3.86
CA SER A 256 -19.72 3.88 -4.75
C SER A 256 -21.22 3.80 -4.83
N TYR A 257 -21.85 4.97 -4.79
CA TYR A 257 -23.28 5.18 -5.03
C TYR A 257 -23.46 6.14 -6.20
N LYS A 258 -24.35 5.84 -7.15
CA LYS A 258 -24.54 6.65 -8.37
C LYS A 258 -23.23 7.06 -9.08
N GLY A 259 -22.24 6.15 -9.11
CA GLY A 259 -20.95 6.38 -9.75
C GLY A 259 -19.92 7.20 -8.96
N LYS A 260 -20.27 7.69 -7.78
CA LYS A 260 -19.38 8.46 -6.90
C LYS A 260 -18.96 7.64 -5.70
N ASN A 261 -17.66 7.68 -5.34
CA ASN A 261 -17.20 7.05 -4.11
C ASN A 261 -17.73 7.85 -2.91
N ILE A 262 -18.50 7.23 -2.05
CA ILE A 262 -19.09 7.86 -0.87
C ILE A 262 -18.41 7.42 0.42
N CYS A 263 -17.84 6.23 0.44
CA CYS A 263 -17.17 5.64 1.57
C CYS A 263 -16.06 4.70 1.10
N GLY A 264 -15.16 4.36 1.98
CA GLY A 264 -14.14 3.36 1.76
C GLY A 264 -13.32 3.11 3.01
N PHE A 265 -12.43 2.12 2.96
CA PHE A 265 -11.46 1.93 4.00
C PHE A 265 -10.07 1.59 3.44
N TYR A 266 -9.07 1.87 4.24
CA TYR A 266 -7.69 1.43 4.05
C TYR A 266 -7.35 0.45 5.15
N ALA A 267 -6.70 -0.65 4.80
CA ALA A 267 -6.35 -1.69 5.75
C ALA A 267 -4.97 -2.26 5.49
N ASP A 268 -4.22 -2.47 6.54
CA ASP A 268 -3.01 -3.26 6.59
C ASP A 268 -2.91 -3.98 7.96
N ASN A 269 -1.78 -4.61 8.24
CA ASN A 269 -1.56 -5.33 9.49
C ASN A 269 -1.40 -4.44 10.73
N THR A 270 -1.34 -3.13 10.56
CA THR A 270 -1.10 -2.17 11.65
C THR A 270 -2.32 -1.34 11.99
N TYR A 271 -3.19 -1.06 11.01
CA TYR A 271 -4.35 -0.21 11.22
C TYR A 271 -5.50 -0.49 10.25
N PHE A 272 -6.65 -0.02 10.64
CA PHE A 272 -7.83 0.13 9.81
C PHE A 272 -8.25 1.60 9.82
N MET A 273 -8.46 2.19 8.65
CA MET A 273 -8.88 3.59 8.53
C MET A 273 -10.13 3.69 7.67
N LEU A 274 -11.22 4.15 8.27
CA LEU A 274 -12.46 4.45 7.57
C LEU A 274 -12.37 5.82 6.91
N CYS A 275 -12.80 5.92 5.65
CA CYS A 275 -12.88 7.17 4.90
C CYS A 275 -14.32 7.43 4.47
N ILE A 276 -14.83 8.65 4.69
CA ILE A 276 -16.12 9.11 4.14
C ILE A 276 -15.83 10.28 3.22
N TYR A 277 -16.26 10.19 1.96
CA TYR A 277 -15.94 11.17 0.92
C TYR A 277 -17.01 12.26 0.80
N PHE A 278 -17.02 13.20 1.72
CA PHE A 278 -18.00 14.29 1.79
C PHE A 278 -17.96 15.25 0.59
N ASN A 279 -16.84 15.30 -0.13
CA ASN A 279 -16.76 16.08 -1.36
C ASN A 279 -17.75 15.61 -2.44
N HIS A 280 -18.27 14.40 -2.34
CA HIS A 280 -19.27 13.84 -3.24
C HIS A 280 -20.70 14.02 -2.75
N PHE A 281 -20.91 14.54 -1.53
CA PHE A 281 -22.22 14.86 -1.03
C PHE A 281 -22.73 16.12 -1.71
N GLN A 282 -23.84 16.01 -2.46
CA GLN A 282 -24.34 17.13 -3.28
C GLN A 282 -24.84 18.28 -2.41
N ASN A 283 -25.76 18.03 -1.51
CA ASN A 283 -26.40 19.03 -0.66
C ASN A 283 -25.86 19.01 0.78
N ILE A 284 -24.54 19.16 0.93
CA ILE A 284 -23.89 19.01 2.24
C ILE A 284 -24.39 20.02 3.28
N ASN A 285 -24.75 21.24 2.86
CA ASN A 285 -25.29 22.25 3.78
C ASN A 285 -26.68 21.87 4.31
N GLU A 286 -27.54 21.41 3.42
CA GLU A 286 -28.87 20.91 3.78
C GLU A 286 -28.75 19.67 4.67
N PHE A 287 -27.84 18.75 4.31
CA PHE A 287 -27.56 17.59 5.11
C PHE A 287 -27.09 17.93 6.53
N ALA A 288 -26.17 18.90 6.67
CA ALA A 288 -25.70 19.41 7.96
C ALA A 288 -26.84 20.03 8.79
N LYS A 289 -27.77 20.78 8.13
CA LYS A 289 -28.95 21.35 8.78
C LYS A 289 -29.89 20.27 9.32
N ILE A 290 -30.18 19.26 8.51
CA ILE A 290 -31.03 18.13 8.93
C ILE A 290 -30.42 17.41 10.15
N LEU A 291 -29.10 17.14 10.14
CA LEU A 291 -28.43 16.54 11.29
C LEU A 291 -28.53 17.41 12.54
N TYR A 292 -28.37 18.72 12.40
CA TYR A 292 -28.47 19.66 13.50
C TYR A 292 -29.88 19.64 14.16
N GLU A 293 -30.92 19.55 13.34
CA GLU A 293 -32.33 19.54 13.80
C GLU A 293 -32.74 18.20 14.42
N GLU A 294 -32.16 17.09 13.99
CA GLU A 294 -32.59 15.75 14.41
C GLU A 294 -31.71 15.13 15.51
N ASP A 295 -30.40 15.31 15.44
CA ASP A 295 -29.43 14.69 16.37
C ASP A 295 -28.20 15.57 16.55
N LEU A 296 -28.21 16.36 17.62
CA LEU A 296 -27.12 17.28 17.93
C LEU A 296 -25.79 16.55 18.21
N GLY A 297 -25.83 15.35 18.81
CA GLY A 297 -24.64 14.56 19.08
C GLY A 297 -23.98 14.07 17.81
N LEU A 298 -24.79 13.52 16.88
CA LEU A 298 -24.32 13.09 15.57
C LEU A 298 -23.87 14.28 14.71
N PHE A 299 -24.56 15.42 14.81
CA PHE A 299 -24.14 16.65 14.15
C PHE A 299 -22.77 17.12 14.62
N GLN A 300 -22.48 17.10 15.93
CA GLN A 300 -21.16 17.47 16.45
C GLN A 300 -20.08 16.49 15.97
N TRP A 301 -20.36 15.20 16.00
CA TRP A 301 -19.45 14.19 15.45
C TRP A 301 -19.17 14.45 13.97
N PHE A 302 -20.20 14.68 13.17
CA PHE A 302 -20.10 14.98 11.75
C PHE A 302 -19.27 16.27 11.50
N LYS A 303 -19.56 17.36 12.22
CA LYS A 303 -18.83 18.61 12.17
C LYS A 303 -17.34 18.43 12.47
N ASN A 304 -16.99 17.59 13.42
CA ASN A 304 -15.61 17.32 13.81
C ASN A 304 -14.80 16.58 12.73
N GLN A 305 -15.49 15.90 11.78
CA GLN A 305 -14.82 15.28 10.64
C GLN A 305 -14.40 16.28 9.55
N PHE A 306 -14.68 17.56 9.73
CA PHE A 306 -14.32 18.62 8.80
C PHE A 306 -13.28 19.58 9.41
N PRO A 307 -12.01 19.22 9.38
CA PRO A 307 -10.97 20.17 9.78
C PRO A 307 -10.99 21.36 8.83
N GLU A 308 -10.85 22.56 9.39
CA GLU A 308 -10.75 23.77 8.58
C GLU A 308 -9.52 23.69 7.67
N ARG A 309 -9.72 23.92 6.38
CA ARG A 309 -8.64 23.87 5.39
C ARG A 309 -8.18 25.29 5.04
N LEU A 310 -6.95 25.60 5.37
CA LEU A 310 -6.32 26.90 5.08
C LEU A 310 -5.77 27.03 3.63
N CYS A 311 -5.94 25.99 2.79
CA CYS A 311 -5.43 26.05 1.43
C CYS A 311 -6.18 27.07 0.57
N LYS A 312 -5.47 27.79 -0.30
CA LYS A 312 -6.04 28.75 -1.27
C LYS A 312 -6.48 28.08 -2.59
N CYS A 313 -6.93 26.83 -2.51
CA CYS A 313 -7.36 26.07 -3.69
C CYS A 313 -8.65 26.69 -4.28
N PRO A 314 -8.75 26.87 -5.62
CA PRO A 314 -9.96 27.42 -6.25
C PRO A 314 -11.19 26.51 -6.08
N ASN A 315 -10.99 25.22 -5.76
CA ASN A 315 -12.07 24.28 -5.51
C ASN A 315 -12.59 24.30 -4.06
N ASN A 316 -12.14 25.24 -3.24
CA ASN A 316 -12.67 25.38 -1.89
C ASN A 316 -14.13 25.83 -1.93
N ARG A 317 -14.92 25.19 -1.06
CA ARG A 317 -16.31 25.59 -0.81
C ARG A 317 -16.54 25.82 0.68
N ARG A 318 -17.55 26.61 1.00
CA ARG A 318 -17.99 26.81 2.38
C ARG A 318 -19.11 25.83 2.68
N VAL A 319 -18.99 25.19 3.84
CA VAL A 319 -20.06 24.39 4.46
C VAL A 319 -20.47 25.07 5.74
N TYR A 320 -21.78 25.22 5.95
CA TYR A 320 -22.34 25.87 7.12
C TYR A 320 -22.78 24.80 8.14
N PHE A 321 -22.20 24.87 9.33
CA PHE A 321 -22.58 24.06 10.48
C PHE A 321 -23.34 24.94 11.47
N GLY A 322 -24.65 25.10 11.25
CA GLY A 322 -25.42 26.15 11.88
C GLY A 322 -24.97 27.53 11.33
N GLU A 323 -24.60 28.43 12.23
CA GLU A 323 -24.06 29.75 11.85
C GLU A 323 -22.55 29.75 11.57
N GLU A 324 -21.84 28.63 11.86
CA GLU A 324 -20.39 28.53 11.71
C GLU A 324 -20.02 28.05 10.29
N PRO A 325 -19.44 28.91 9.43
CA PRO A 325 -18.92 28.49 8.15
C PRO A 325 -17.55 27.84 8.30
N ARG A 326 -17.35 26.69 7.67
CA ARG A 326 -16.03 26.06 7.51
C ARG A 326 -15.63 25.99 6.06
N ARG A 327 -14.38 26.27 5.80
CA ARG A 327 -13.81 26.10 4.47
C ARG A 327 -13.36 24.66 4.29
N ILE A 328 -13.89 23.99 3.27
CA ILE A 328 -13.53 22.60 2.94
C ILE A 328 -12.98 22.51 1.51
N CYS A 329 -12.13 21.53 1.25
CA CYS A 329 -11.65 21.27 -0.09
C CYS A 329 -12.70 20.49 -0.89
N GLY A 330 -13.16 21.05 -2.03
CA GLY A 330 -14.16 20.41 -2.89
C GLY A 330 -13.64 19.18 -3.62
N LEU A 331 -12.30 18.97 -3.72
CA LEU A 331 -11.70 17.81 -4.39
C LEU A 331 -11.29 16.69 -3.45
N SER A 332 -10.81 17.02 -2.25
CA SER A 332 -10.19 16.04 -1.35
C SER A 332 -10.79 16.04 0.05
N ASN A 333 -12.02 16.56 0.20
CA ASN A 333 -12.64 16.58 1.51
C ASN A 333 -13.19 15.21 1.86
N ARG A 334 -12.47 14.52 2.74
CA ARG A 334 -12.87 13.24 3.32
C ARG A 334 -12.61 13.25 4.82
N ALA A 335 -13.48 12.61 5.56
CA ALA A 335 -13.15 12.21 6.92
C ALA A 335 -12.20 11.02 6.87
N GLU A 336 -11.20 11.01 7.73
CA GLU A 336 -10.26 9.92 7.93
C GLU A 336 -10.30 9.53 9.40
N ILE A 337 -10.96 8.42 9.70
CA ILE A 337 -11.12 7.91 11.07
C ILE A 337 -10.19 6.72 11.23
N VAL A 338 -9.07 6.94 11.91
CA VAL A 338 -8.03 5.92 12.11
C VAL A 338 -8.40 5.05 13.31
N ASN A 339 -8.38 3.73 13.10
CA ASN A 339 -8.79 2.74 14.08
C ASN A 339 -10.15 3.08 14.73
N PRO A 340 -11.21 3.26 13.90
CA PRO A 340 -12.53 3.60 14.40
C PRO A 340 -12.99 2.57 15.43
N ASP A 341 -13.75 2.99 16.41
CA ASP A 341 -14.47 2.11 17.29
C ASP A 341 -15.86 1.72 16.73
N ASN A 342 -16.62 0.93 17.48
CA ASN A 342 -17.95 0.52 17.04
C ASN A 342 -18.92 1.70 16.93
N GLU A 343 -18.78 2.72 17.78
CA GLU A 343 -19.62 3.90 17.76
C GLU A 343 -19.34 4.76 16.51
N ASP A 344 -18.07 4.91 16.14
CA ASP A 344 -17.66 5.58 14.89
C ASP A 344 -18.24 4.89 13.66
N ILE A 345 -18.19 3.55 13.64
CA ILE A 345 -18.78 2.76 12.55
C ILE A 345 -20.30 2.97 12.44
N GLU A 346 -21.02 2.93 13.57
CA GLU A 346 -22.46 3.13 13.58
C GLU A 346 -22.84 4.55 13.13
N LYS A 347 -22.13 5.57 13.61
CA LYS A 347 -22.34 6.97 13.19
C LYS A 347 -22.10 7.15 11.71
N ALA A 348 -20.99 6.58 11.19
CA ALA A 348 -20.67 6.61 9.77
C ALA A 348 -21.78 5.93 8.92
N LEU A 349 -22.22 4.74 9.32
CA LEU A 349 -23.28 4.00 8.64
C LEU A 349 -24.63 4.74 8.69
N TYR A 350 -24.96 5.37 9.80
CA TYR A 350 -26.17 6.19 9.92
C TYR A 350 -26.12 7.37 8.95
N ILE A 351 -24.99 8.10 8.91
CA ILE A 351 -24.79 9.23 7.97
C ILE A 351 -24.93 8.77 6.53
N LEU A 352 -24.32 7.65 6.15
CA LEU A 352 -24.40 7.15 4.78
C LEU A 352 -25.82 6.72 4.38
N ARG A 353 -26.56 6.08 5.29
CA ARG A 353 -27.97 5.72 5.08
C ARG A 353 -28.84 6.96 4.90
N LYS A 354 -28.66 7.95 5.75
CA LYS A 354 -29.42 9.20 5.70
C LYS A 354 -29.09 10.01 4.46
N TYR A 355 -27.82 10.15 4.13
CA TYR A 355 -27.41 10.81 2.88
C TYR A 355 -28.07 10.18 1.66
N ARG A 356 -28.09 8.84 1.58
CA ARG A 356 -28.73 8.13 0.50
C ARG A 356 -30.24 8.42 0.39
N LYS A 357 -30.96 8.48 1.52
CA LYS A 357 -32.40 8.80 1.54
C LYS A 357 -32.71 10.22 1.06
N ILE A 358 -31.81 11.16 1.31
CA ILE A 358 -31.97 12.55 0.87
C ILE A 358 -31.65 12.71 -0.62
N ASP A 359 -30.74 11.87 -1.16
CA ASP A 359 -30.33 11.89 -2.55
C ASP A 359 -31.24 11.05 -3.47
N GLU A 360 -32.14 10.22 -2.94
CA GLU A 360 -33.23 9.53 -3.64
C GLU A 360 -34.39 10.45 -3.92
#